data_8e0f7a43c3ce964af14bf34cda5a7557
#
_entry.id   8e0f7a43c3ce964af14bf34cda5a7557
#
_cell.length_a   1.000
_cell.length_b   1.000
_cell.length_c   1.000
_cell.angle_alpha   90.00
_cell.angle_beta   90.00
_cell.angle_gamma   90.00
#
_symmetry.space_group_name_H-M   'P 1'
#
loop_
_entity.id
_entity.type
_entity.pdbx_description
1 polymer ?
#
loop_
_entity_poly.entity_id
_entity_poly.type
_entity_poly.pdbx_seq_one_letter_code
_entity_poly.pdbx_strand_id
1 'polypeptide(L)'
;MPFLSGLELLQRLQNEYPEIITIAISGYDDFDKVKGVFVSGGLDYLLKPVGKEEMVKVLTKALGLLEERENTKKQDETSKLQKHKLSSFLEDSEYSALLSGKLYGQSASQTHVSSTNTFSEVATLMVKFYNITEIAEQFEHDNLQMSWNIKSRLRELTGLEENAIIFNNSNKMSEFLIVKTADAKEFRALAENILKEFPLEEYGPVSVVLHEQTSSLDDIGTVYRELISTLITRPFNREHSILSCPEEKTGELPRNSETQMVGKSAPAHMET
;
A
#
# COMPACT_ATOMS: atom_id res chain seq x y z
N MET A 1 -11.69 -30.96 -44.21
CA MET A 1 -10.34 -30.63 -43.70
C MET A 1 -9.60 -31.94 -43.57
N PRO A 2 -8.39 -32.13 -44.09
CA PRO A 2 -7.79 -33.47 -44.20
C PRO A 2 -7.23 -33.99 -42.88
N PHE A 3 -6.99 -33.18 -41.83
CA PHE A 3 -6.31 -33.58 -40.60
C PHE A 3 -7.08 -33.28 -39.30
N LEU A 4 -8.13 -32.43 -39.32
CA LEU A 4 -8.90 -32.06 -38.16
C LEU A 4 -10.35 -31.76 -38.60
N SER A 5 -11.32 -32.34 -37.93
CA SER A 5 -12.73 -32.00 -38.16
C SER A 5 -13.09 -30.65 -37.53
N GLY A 6 -14.14 -29.99 -38.03
CA GLY A 6 -14.61 -28.73 -37.46
C GLY A 6 -15.04 -28.86 -35.99
N LEU A 7 -15.59 -29.99 -35.58
CA LEU A 7 -15.99 -30.29 -34.19
C LEU A 7 -14.77 -30.48 -33.29
N GLU A 8 -13.74 -31.16 -33.74
CA GLU A 8 -12.50 -31.31 -33.00
C GLU A 8 -11.79 -29.96 -32.84
N LEU A 9 -11.83 -29.09 -33.85
CA LEU A 9 -11.31 -27.73 -33.76
C LEU A 9 -12.08 -26.92 -32.70
N LEU A 10 -13.41 -26.97 -32.70
CA LEU A 10 -14.24 -26.30 -31.70
C LEU A 10 -13.93 -26.77 -30.28
N GLN A 11 -13.78 -28.08 -30.06
CA GLN A 11 -13.43 -28.63 -28.77
C GLN A 11 -12.04 -28.16 -28.28
N ARG A 12 -11.06 -28.08 -29.17
CA ARG A 12 -9.74 -27.53 -28.82
C ARG A 12 -9.81 -26.06 -28.47
N LEU A 13 -10.52 -25.24 -29.27
CA LEU A 13 -10.70 -23.84 -28.98
C LEU A 13 -11.39 -23.63 -27.64
N GLN A 14 -12.41 -24.39 -27.33
CA GLN A 14 -13.12 -24.32 -26.05
C GLN A 14 -12.22 -24.66 -24.85
N ASN A 15 -11.31 -25.63 -25.00
CA ASN A 15 -10.43 -26.06 -23.93
C ASN A 15 -9.21 -25.13 -23.73
N GLU A 16 -8.61 -24.66 -24.85
CA GLU A 16 -7.38 -23.86 -24.80
C GLU A 16 -7.67 -22.37 -24.73
N TYR A 17 -8.80 -21.91 -25.30
CA TYR A 17 -9.18 -20.49 -25.41
C TYR A 17 -10.68 -20.27 -25.15
N PRO A 18 -11.17 -20.52 -23.93
CA PRO A 18 -12.60 -20.48 -23.59
C PRO A 18 -13.24 -19.08 -23.75
N GLU A 19 -12.41 -18.03 -23.87
CA GLU A 19 -12.88 -16.66 -24.13
C GLU A 19 -13.29 -16.42 -25.58
N ILE A 20 -12.85 -17.26 -26.53
CA ILE A 20 -13.19 -17.11 -27.95
C ILE A 20 -14.63 -17.57 -28.20
N ILE A 21 -15.45 -16.68 -28.75
CA ILE A 21 -16.79 -17.02 -29.20
C ILE A 21 -16.72 -17.59 -30.61
N THR A 22 -17.23 -18.79 -30.79
CA THR A 22 -17.21 -19.50 -32.07
C THR A 22 -18.59 -19.65 -32.65
N ILE A 23 -18.71 -19.45 -33.97
CA ILE A 23 -19.93 -19.64 -34.77
C ILE A 23 -19.58 -20.59 -35.90
N ALA A 24 -20.31 -21.68 -36.04
CA ALA A 24 -20.12 -22.63 -37.13
C ALA A 24 -20.95 -22.25 -38.36
N ILE A 25 -20.33 -22.27 -39.54
CA ILE A 25 -21.03 -22.06 -40.84
C ILE A 25 -20.81 -23.29 -41.72
N SER A 26 -21.87 -23.97 -42.10
CA SER A 26 -21.79 -25.23 -42.82
C SER A 26 -22.80 -25.31 -43.98
N GLY A 27 -22.48 -26.12 -44.98
CA GLY A 27 -23.41 -26.47 -46.06
C GLY A 27 -24.28 -27.70 -45.80
N TYR A 28 -24.16 -28.31 -44.61
CA TYR A 28 -24.87 -29.53 -44.23
C TYR A 28 -25.92 -29.24 -43.18
N ASP A 29 -27.16 -29.63 -43.46
CA ASP A 29 -28.25 -29.60 -42.48
C ASP A 29 -28.37 -30.98 -41.84
N ASP A 30 -27.41 -31.26 -40.94
CA ASP A 30 -27.29 -32.54 -40.23
C ASP A 30 -27.46 -32.29 -38.74
N PHE A 31 -28.47 -32.86 -38.14
CA PHE A 31 -28.80 -32.67 -36.72
C PHE A 31 -27.64 -33.03 -35.77
N ASP A 32 -26.91 -34.10 -36.08
CA ASP A 32 -25.79 -34.52 -35.24
C ASP A 32 -24.62 -33.53 -35.26
N LYS A 33 -24.38 -32.87 -36.40
CA LYS A 33 -23.39 -31.81 -36.51
C LYS A 33 -23.81 -30.54 -35.81
N VAL A 34 -25.09 -30.13 -35.95
CA VAL A 34 -25.66 -28.99 -35.22
C VAL A 34 -25.51 -29.20 -33.70
N LYS A 35 -25.96 -30.37 -33.20
CA LYS A 35 -25.83 -30.75 -31.80
C LYS A 35 -24.37 -30.79 -31.35
N GLY A 36 -23.49 -31.32 -32.20
CA GLY A 36 -22.05 -31.38 -31.93
C GLY A 36 -21.42 -29.99 -31.73
N VAL A 37 -21.82 -28.98 -32.52
CA VAL A 37 -21.35 -27.59 -32.37
C VAL A 37 -21.72 -27.01 -31.00
N PHE A 38 -23.00 -27.15 -30.60
CA PHE A 38 -23.44 -26.64 -29.29
C PHE A 38 -22.77 -27.37 -28.10
N VAL A 39 -22.65 -28.69 -28.19
CA VAL A 39 -21.97 -29.50 -27.16
C VAL A 39 -20.50 -29.13 -27.05
N SER A 40 -19.87 -28.73 -28.18
CA SER A 40 -18.46 -28.28 -28.21
C SER A 40 -18.29 -26.80 -27.90
N GLY A 41 -19.31 -26.13 -27.37
CA GLY A 41 -19.24 -24.72 -26.92
C GLY A 41 -19.39 -23.66 -28.01
N GLY A 42 -19.84 -24.06 -29.22
CA GLY A 42 -20.17 -23.08 -30.26
C GLY A 42 -21.42 -22.26 -29.90
N LEU A 43 -21.37 -20.97 -30.16
CA LEU A 43 -22.47 -20.03 -29.87
C LEU A 43 -23.71 -20.29 -30.75
N ASP A 44 -23.45 -20.57 -32.03
CA ASP A 44 -24.51 -20.75 -33.00
C ASP A 44 -24.03 -21.55 -34.22
N TYR A 45 -24.98 -22.02 -35.05
CA TYR A 45 -24.76 -22.77 -36.29
C TYR A 45 -25.54 -22.15 -37.42
N LEU A 46 -24.87 -21.73 -38.50
CA LEU A 46 -25.50 -21.12 -39.68
C LEU A 46 -25.40 -22.06 -40.88
N LEU A 47 -26.49 -22.21 -41.61
CA LEU A 47 -26.55 -23.03 -42.82
C LEU A 47 -26.27 -22.17 -44.06
N LYS A 48 -25.42 -22.65 -44.97
CA LYS A 48 -25.19 -22.01 -46.27
C LYS A 48 -26.33 -22.26 -47.23
N PRO A 49 -26.76 -21.23 -47.97
CA PRO A 49 -26.28 -19.85 -48.03
C PRO A 49 -26.78 -19.02 -46.85
N VAL A 50 -25.88 -18.31 -46.14
CA VAL A 50 -26.21 -17.53 -44.96
C VAL A 50 -26.94 -16.25 -45.33
N GLY A 51 -28.13 -16.05 -44.77
CA GLY A 51 -28.88 -14.81 -44.93
C GLY A 51 -28.26 -13.66 -44.15
N LYS A 52 -28.36 -12.42 -44.68
CA LYS A 52 -27.84 -11.22 -44.04
C LYS A 52 -28.45 -11.01 -42.64
N GLU A 53 -29.76 -11.19 -42.52
CA GLU A 53 -30.51 -10.99 -41.28
C GLU A 53 -30.08 -12.00 -40.20
N GLU A 54 -29.88 -13.26 -40.61
CA GLU A 54 -29.46 -14.34 -39.74
C GLU A 54 -28.01 -14.10 -39.21
N MET A 55 -27.12 -13.69 -40.12
CA MET A 55 -25.76 -13.31 -39.74
C MET A 55 -25.75 -12.14 -38.75
N VAL A 56 -26.49 -11.07 -38.98
CA VAL A 56 -26.60 -9.91 -38.09
C VAL A 56 -27.11 -10.33 -36.73
N LYS A 57 -28.15 -11.18 -36.67
CA LYS A 57 -28.71 -11.67 -35.40
C LYS A 57 -27.64 -12.42 -34.54
N VAL A 58 -26.89 -13.32 -35.17
CA VAL A 58 -25.87 -14.12 -34.46
C VAL A 58 -24.71 -13.25 -34.03
N LEU A 59 -24.26 -12.31 -34.86
CA LEU A 59 -23.19 -11.37 -34.47
C LEU A 59 -23.62 -10.44 -33.33
N THR A 60 -24.88 -9.95 -33.35
CA THR A 60 -25.41 -9.12 -32.23
C THR A 60 -25.43 -9.92 -30.93
N LYS A 61 -25.83 -11.20 -30.98
CA LYS A 61 -25.79 -12.09 -29.82
C LYS A 61 -24.36 -12.28 -29.32
N ALA A 62 -23.39 -12.47 -30.21
CA ALA A 62 -21.97 -12.61 -29.86
C ALA A 62 -21.40 -11.34 -29.18
N LEU A 63 -21.70 -10.16 -29.74
CA LEU A 63 -21.30 -8.88 -29.16
C LEU A 63 -21.89 -8.67 -27.78
N GLY A 64 -23.18 -8.96 -27.57
CA GLY A 64 -23.80 -8.85 -26.24
C GLY A 64 -23.10 -9.73 -25.18
N LEU A 65 -22.70 -10.95 -25.55
CA LEU A 65 -21.94 -11.83 -24.64
C LEU A 65 -20.54 -11.31 -24.33
N LEU A 66 -19.87 -10.68 -25.31
CA LEU A 66 -18.55 -10.06 -25.08
C LEU A 66 -18.66 -8.87 -24.13
N GLU A 67 -19.64 -8.00 -24.34
CA GLU A 67 -19.90 -6.85 -23.46
C GLU A 67 -20.24 -7.29 -22.03
N GLU A 68 -21.06 -8.32 -21.87
CA GLU A 68 -21.39 -8.87 -20.55
C GLU A 68 -20.15 -9.44 -19.83
N ARG A 69 -19.30 -10.18 -20.55
CA ARG A 69 -18.03 -10.70 -20.01
C ARG A 69 -17.08 -9.58 -19.60
N GLU A 70 -16.93 -8.52 -20.40
CA GLU A 70 -16.11 -7.36 -20.06
C GLU A 70 -16.62 -6.63 -18.81
N ASN A 71 -17.93 -6.42 -18.73
CA ASN A 71 -18.56 -5.77 -17.58
C ASN A 71 -18.36 -6.58 -16.30
N THR A 72 -18.51 -7.91 -16.37
CA THR A 72 -18.27 -8.79 -15.23
C THR A 72 -16.81 -8.73 -14.78
N LYS A 73 -15.83 -8.78 -15.70
CA LYS A 73 -14.41 -8.63 -15.37
C LYS A 73 -14.10 -7.29 -14.70
N LYS A 74 -14.62 -6.18 -15.24
CA LYS A 74 -14.44 -4.85 -14.64
C LYS A 74 -15.04 -4.76 -13.24
N GLN A 75 -16.20 -5.36 -13.00
CA GLN A 75 -16.83 -5.42 -11.68
C GLN A 75 -16.01 -6.25 -10.69
N ASP A 76 -15.46 -7.38 -11.11
CA ASP A 76 -14.61 -8.23 -10.28
C ASP A 76 -13.29 -7.52 -9.90
N GLU A 77 -12.65 -6.84 -10.86
CA GLU A 77 -11.45 -6.07 -10.61
C GLU A 77 -11.70 -4.91 -9.66
N THR A 78 -12.79 -4.16 -9.86
CA THR A 78 -13.20 -3.07 -8.96
C THR A 78 -13.48 -3.58 -7.56
N SER A 79 -14.19 -4.71 -7.44
CA SER A 79 -14.49 -5.33 -6.14
C SER A 79 -13.24 -5.84 -5.43
N LYS A 80 -12.27 -6.42 -6.15
CA LYS A 80 -10.97 -6.82 -5.60
C LYS A 80 -10.19 -5.62 -5.11
N LEU A 81 -10.11 -4.55 -5.91
CA LEU A 81 -9.41 -3.33 -5.52
C LEU A 81 -10.03 -2.70 -4.27
N GLN A 82 -11.36 -2.64 -4.17
CA GLN A 82 -12.04 -2.13 -2.97
C GLN A 82 -11.74 -2.98 -1.74
N LYS A 83 -11.73 -4.30 -1.86
CA LYS A 83 -11.35 -5.20 -0.76
C LYS A 83 -9.91 -4.96 -0.31
N HIS A 84 -8.96 -4.80 -1.24
CA HIS A 84 -7.56 -4.51 -0.92
C HIS A 84 -7.39 -3.16 -0.21
N LYS A 85 -8.12 -2.11 -0.65
CA LYS A 85 -8.10 -0.81 0.04
C LYS A 85 -8.63 -0.90 1.46
N LEU A 86 -9.73 -1.62 1.66
CA LEU A 86 -10.31 -1.80 2.99
C LEU A 86 -9.39 -2.61 3.90
N SER A 87 -8.81 -3.70 3.42
CA SER A 87 -7.80 -4.48 4.17
C SER A 87 -6.62 -3.62 4.60
N SER A 88 -6.08 -2.84 3.67
CA SER A 88 -4.97 -1.92 3.95
C SER A 88 -5.32 -0.85 4.99
N PHE A 89 -6.56 -0.38 5.02
CA PHE A 89 -7.03 0.57 6.04
C PHE A 89 -7.17 -0.08 7.42
N LEU A 90 -7.63 -1.32 7.49
CA LEU A 90 -7.69 -2.06 8.76
C LEU A 90 -6.29 -2.29 9.34
N GLU A 91 -5.32 -2.66 8.50
CA GLU A 91 -3.91 -2.75 8.88
C GLU A 91 -3.37 -1.42 9.41
N ASP A 92 -3.66 -0.29 8.73
CA ASP A 92 -3.31 1.06 9.19
C ASP A 92 -3.85 1.35 10.60
N SER A 93 -5.08 0.93 10.87
CA SER A 93 -5.72 1.11 12.17
C SER A 93 -5.04 0.30 13.28
N GLU A 94 -4.64 -0.95 12.98
CA GLU A 94 -3.92 -1.82 13.92
C GLU A 94 -2.54 -1.24 14.26
N TYR A 95 -1.75 -0.86 13.25
CA TYR A 95 -0.45 -0.22 13.49
C TYR A 95 -0.57 1.12 14.21
N SER A 96 -1.59 1.93 13.89
CA SER A 96 -1.84 3.21 14.58
C SER A 96 -2.19 3.02 16.05
N ALA A 97 -2.82 1.91 16.41
CA ALA A 97 -3.09 1.56 17.80
C ALA A 97 -1.80 1.26 18.57
N LEU A 98 -0.80 0.62 17.93
CA LEU A 98 0.53 0.41 18.52
C LEU A 98 1.24 1.75 18.79
N LEU A 99 1.18 2.72 17.84
CA LEU A 99 1.76 4.05 18.04
C LEU A 99 1.20 4.76 19.27
N SER A 100 -0.08 4.53 19.57
CA SER A 100 -0.79 5.19 20.67
C SER A 100 -0.57 4.51 22.03
N GLY A 101 0.11 3.37 22.10
CA GLY A 101 0.25 2.56 23.31
C GLY A 101 -1.08 2.01 23.84
N LYS A 102 -2.14 2.00 23.04
CA LYS A 102 -3.48 1.56 23.46
C LYS A 102 -3.63 0.05 23.58
N LEU A 103 -2.68 -0.70 23.05
CA LEU A 103 -2.63 -2.17 23.20
C LEU A 103 -1.77 -2.58 24.40
N TYR A 104 -2.07 -2.04 25.58
CA TYR A 104 -1.43 -2.49 26.82
C TYR A 104 -1.66 -3.99 27.02
N GLY A 105 -0.59 -4.78 26.93
CA GLY A 105 -0.61 -6.24 27.21
C GLY A 105 -0.71 -7.15 25.99
N GLN A 106 -0.78 -6.63 24.78
CA GLN A 106 -0.61 -7.41 23.55
C GLN A 106 0.63 -6.92 22.84
N SER A 107 1.63 -7.80 22.66
CA SER A 107 2.79 -7.48 21.83
C SER A 107 2.35 -7.41 20.35
N ALA A 108 3.10 -6.66 19.53
CA ALA A 108 2.87 -6.60 18.08
C ALA A 108 2.82 -8.01 17.46
N SER A 109 3.49 -8.98 18.07
CA SER A 109 3.48 -10.40 17.66
C SER A 109 2.14 -11.12 17.85
N GLN A 110 1.12 -10.53 18.49
CA GLN A 110 -0.21 -11.13 18.71
C GLN A 110 -1.31 -10.50 17.84
N THR A 111 -1.01 -9.45 17.08
CA THR A 111 -1.94 -8.90 16.10
C THR A 111 -1.95 -9.77 14.84
N HIS A 112 -3.03 -9.78 14.08
CA HIS A 112 -3.15 -10.54 12.82
C HIS A 112 -2.03 -10.21 11.80
N VAL A 113 -1.38 -9.06 11.97
CA VAL A 113 -0.27 -8.55 11.15
C VAL A 113 1.03 -9.31 11.41
N SER A 114 1.20 -9.91 12.58
CA SER A 114 2.46 -10.56 13.03
C SER A 114 2.65 -11.98 12.56
N SER A 115 1.66 -12.59 11.91
CA SER A 115 1.76 -14.02 11.54
C SER A 115 2.73 -14.28 10.37
N THR A 116 3.26 -13.25 9.72
CA THR A 116 4.12 -13.39 8.54
C THR A 116 5.51 -12.75 8.67
N ASN A 117 5.74 -11.79 9.59
CA ASN A 117 7.00 -11.04 9.63
C ASN A 117 7.67 -11.08 11.01
N THR A 118 8.66 -11.93 11.19
CA THR A 118 9.58 -11.94 12.35
C THR A 118 10.68 -10.89 12.15
N PHE A 119 10.36 -9.61 12.36
CA PHE A 119 11.38 -8.57 12.43
C PHE A 119 11.99 -8.54 13.84
N SER A 120 13.26 -8.89 13.97
CA SER A 120 13.98 -8.78 15.24
C SER A 120 14.50 -7.37 15.50
N GLU A 121 14.93 -6.68 14.45
CA GLU A 121 15.44 -5.31 14.50
C GLU A 121 15.04 -4.56 13.23
N VAL A 122 14.43 -3.38 13.41
CA VAL A 122 13.95 -2.53 12.33
C VAL A 122 14.36 -1.09 12.54
N ALA A 123 14.62 -0.39 11.45
CA ALA A 123 14.69 1.06 11.42
C ALA A 123 13.36 1.64 10.95
N THR A 124 13.05 2.85 11.36
CA THR A 124 11.75 3.50 11.08
C THR A 124 11.96 4.86 10.43
N LEU A 125 11.14 5.12 9.41
CA LEU A 125 11.09 6.40 8.70
C LEU A 125 9.64 6.91 8.72
N MET A 126 9.46 8.20 8.99
CA MET A 126 8.17 8.88 8.92
C MET A 126 8.17 9.89 7.78
N VAL A 127 7.16 9.82 6.92
CA VAL A 127 6.89 10.81 5.86
C VAL A 127 5.72 11.68 6.32
N LYS A 128 5.95 12.97 6.45
CA LYS A 128 4.95 13.97 6.85
C LYS A 128 4.60 14.86 5.69
N PHE A 129 3.35 14.84 5.26
CA PHE A 129 2.77 15.76 4.29
C PHE A 129 2.12 16.94 5.03
N TYR A 130 2.44 18.18 4.67
CA TYR A 130 1.85 19.36 5.32
C TYR A 130 0.57 19.83 4.63
N ASN A 131 0.46 19.62 3.32
CA ASN A 131 -0.70 20.01 2.52
C ASN A 131 -1.67 18.85 2.27
N ILE A 132 -1.92 18.02 3.29
CA ILE A 132 -2.72 16.80 3.13
C ILE A 132 -4.17 17.10 2.67
N THR A 133 -4.69 18.27 3.02
CA THR A 133 -6.05 18.68 2.62
C THR A 133 -6.13 18.94 1.13
N GLU A 134 -5.15 19.66 0.58
CA GLU A 134 -5.05 19.95 -0.85
C GLU A 134 -4.79 18.67 -1.66
N ILE A 135 -4.00 17.75 -1.10
CA ILE A 135 -3.80 16.42 -1.69
C ILE A 135 -5.12 15.64 -1.69
N ALA A 136 -5.90 15.69 -0.61
CA ALA A 136 -7.19 15.00 -0.54
C ALA A 136 -8.22 15.52 -1.56
N GLU A 137 -8.18 16.81 -1.91
CA GLU A 137 -9.02 17.39 -2.95
C GLU A 137 -8.79 16.74 -4.32
N GLN A 138 -7.56 16.31 -4.65
CA GLN A 138 -7.24 15.61 -5.89
C GLN A 138 -7.92 14.22 -5.97
N PHE A 139 -8.34 13.68 -4.83
CA PHE A 139 -9.03 12.40 -4.68
C PHE A 139 -10.51 12.57 -4.30
N GLU A 140 -11.12 13.73 -4.59
CA GLU A 140 -12.52 14.04 -4.26
C GLU A 140 -12.83 13.82 -2.77
N HIS A 141 -11.84 14.05 -1.89
CA HIS A 141 -11.88 13.79 -0.46
C HIS A 141 -12.07 12.29 -0.08
N ASP A 142 -11.84 11.36 -1.00
CA ASP A 142 -11.73 9.93 -0.68
C ASP A 142 -10.39 9.63 -0.01
N ASN A 143 -10.39 9.69 1.32
CA ASN A 143 -9.21 9.46 2.14
C ASN A 143 -8.64 8.05 1.99
N LEU A 144 -9.48 7.04 1.71
CA LEU A 144 -9.02 5.66 1.46
C LEU A 144 -8.25 5.59 0.15
N GLN A 145 -8.78 6.22 -0.90
CA GLN A 145 -8.13 6.30 -2.20
C GLN A 145 -6.80 7.05 -2.11
N MET A 146 -6.77 8.19 -1.44
CA MET A 146 -5.55 8.99 -1.22
C MET A 146 -4.48 8.18 -0.47
N SER A 147 -4.83 7.62 0.69
CA SER A 147 -3.91 6.81 1.50
C SER A 147 -3.38 5.61 0.70
N TRP A 148 -4.24 4.91 -0.01
CA TRP A 148 -3.86 3.80 -0.88
C TRP A 148 -2.86 4.23 -1.97
N ASN A 149 -3.11 5.35 -2.65
CA ASN A 149 -2.24 5.86 -3.71
C ASN A 149 -0.86 6.21 -3.16
N ILE A 150 -0.79 6.99 -2.08
CA ILE A 150 0.49 7.36 -1.44
C ILE A 150 1.25 6.10 -0.99
N LYS A 151 0.59 5.15 -0.32
CA LYS A 151 1.22 3.90 0.10
C LYS A 151 1.73 3.06 -1.06
N SER A 152 1.00 3.01 -2.17
CA SER A 152 1.44 2.27 -3.36
C SER A 152 2.72 2.85 -3.94
N ARG A 153 2.83 4.17 -4.04
CA ARG A 153 4.05 4.85 -4.48
C ARG A 153 5.22 4.62 -3.50
N LEU A 154 4.96 4.71 -2.20
CA LEU A 154 5.99 4.40 -1.19
C LEU A 154 6.46 2.94 -1.28
N ARG A 155 5.58 1.98 -1.56
CA ARG A 155 5.94 0.56 -1.75
C ARG A 155 6.83 0.36 -2.98
N GLU A 156 6.56 1.04 -4.08
CA GLU A 156 7.40 0.97 -5.28
C GLU A 156 8.82 1.46 -4.99
N LEU A 157 8.98 2.52 -4.19
CA LEU A 157 10.29 3.04 -3.79
C LEU A 157 11.06 2.11 -2.83
N THR A 158 10.35 1.34 -2.01
CA THR A 158 10.97 0.37 -1.08
C THR A 158 11.36 -0.95 -1.76
N GLY A 159 11.06 -1.12 -3.06
CA GLY A 159 11.50 -2.26 -3.87
C GLY A 159 10.61 -3.49 -3.76
N LEU A 160 9.32 -3.36 -3.41
CA LEU A 160 8.36 -4.47 -3.26
C LEU A 160 8.85 -5.60 -2.32
N GLU A 161 9.82 -5.32 -1.47
CA GLU A 161 10.37 -6.31 -0.55
C GLU A 161 9.30 -6.72 0.47
N GLU A 162 9.13 -8.03 0.66
CA GLU A 162 8.26 -8.61 1.69
C GLU A 162 8.63 -8.16 3.11
N ASN A 163 9.74 -7.44 3.26
CA ASN A 163 10.38 -7.04 4.51
C ASN A 163 10.13 -5.57 4.91
N ALA A 164 9.18 -4.88 4.29
CA ALA A 164 8.82 -3.51 4.67
C ALA A 164 7.35 -3.41 5.08
N ILE A 165 7.10 -2.80 6.23
CA ILE A 165 5.75 -2.44 6.69
C ILE A 165 5.54 -0.96 6.35
N ILE A 166 4.49 -0.65 5.59
CA ILE A 166 4.13 0.72 5.23
C ILE A 166 2.69 0.96 5.62
N PHE A 167 2.47 1.91 6.51
CA PHE A 167 1.13 2.24 6.98
C PHE A 167 0.93 3.75 7.15
N ASN A 168 -0.32 4.16 7.06
CA ASN A 168 -0.76 5.52 7.34
C ASN A 168 -1.23 5.62 8.79
N ASN A 169 -0.85 6.67 9.50
CA ASN A 169 -1.35 6.91 10.84
C ASN A 169 -2.84 7.32 10.80
N SER A 170 -3.73 6.39 11.14
CA SER A 170 -5.18 6.60 11.12
C SER A 170 -5.67 7.78 11.97
N ASN A 171 -4.90 8.19 12.98
CA ASN A 171 -5.21 9.35 13.82
C ASN A 171 -4.69 10.66 13.23
N LYS A 172 -3.74 10.58 12.28
CA LYS A 172 -3.09 11.71 11.63
C LYS A 172 -2.76 11.38 10.18
N MET A 173 -3.73 11.50 9.31
CA MET A 173 -3.67 11.07 7.90
C MET A 173 -2.51 11.65 7.09
N SER A 174 -1.88 12.71 7.59
CA SER A 174 -0.70 13.33 6.97
C SER A 174 0.63 12.63 7.29
N GLU A 175 0.59 11.54 8.07
CA GLU A 175 1.78 10.81 8.53
C GLU A 175 1.76 9.38 8.02
N PHE A 176 2.80 9.02 7.27
CA PHE A 176 3.04 7.66 6.78
C PHE A 176 4.32 7.13 7.41
N LEU A 177 4.29 5.89 7.85
CA LEU A 177 5.45 5.24 8.44
C LEU A 177 5.93 4.09 7.55
N ILE A 178 7.24 3.98 7.42
CA ILE A 178 7.94 2.88 6.76
C ILE A 178 8.84 2.24 7.80
N VAL A 179 8.63 0.96 8.05
CA VAL A 179 9.39 0.15 9.00
C VAL A 179 10.02 -1.00 8.23
N LYS A 180 11.33 -1.08 8.21
CA LYS A 180 12.05 -2.15 7.50
C LYS A 180 13.42 -2.42 8.11
N THR A 181 13.96 -3.60 7.83
CA THR A 181 15.37 -3.88 8.07
C THR A 181 16.20 -3.21 6.98
N ALA A 182 17.01 -2.21 7.33
CA ALA A 182 17.91 -1.51 6.41
C ALA A 182 19.05 -0.85 7.16
N ASP A 183 20.17 -0.59 6.47
CA ASP A 183 21.23 0.22 7.02
C ASP A 183 20.94 1.74 6.88
N ALA A 184 21.67 2.57 7.62
CA ALA A 184 21.48 4.03 7.64
C ALA A 184 21.65 4.67 6.24
N LYS A 185 22.52 4.13 5.37
CA LYS A 185 22.73 4.66 4.02
C LYS A 185 21.55 4.37 3.12
N GLU A 186 21.00 3.16 3.19
CA GLU A 186 19.80 2.77 2.46
C GLU A 186 18.60 3.63 2.87
N PHE A 187 18.45 3.89 4.18
CA PHE A 187 17.38 4.76 4.69
C PHE A 187 17.49 6.19 4.18
N ARG A 188 18.71 6.74 4.13
CA ARG A 188 18.93 8.09 3.63
C ARG A 188 18.67 8.18 2.13
N ALA A 189 19.13 7.21 1.35
CA ALA A 189 18.85 7.14 -0.08
C ALA A 189 17.34 6.99 -0.35
N LEU A 190 16.63 6.20 0.46
CA LEU A 190 15.17 6.06 0.38
C LEU A 190 14.49 7.41 0.66
N ALA A 191 14.91 8.15 1.69
CA ALA A 191 14.36 9.47 2.00
C ALA A 191 14.53 10.47 0.85
N GLU A 192 15.68 10.49 0.20
CA GLU A 192 15.92 11.33 -0.98
C GLU A 192 15.02 10.94 -2.16
N ASN A 193 14.82 9.66 -2.39
CA ASN A 193 13.94 9.16 -3.44
C ASN A 193 12.46 9.49 -3.15
N ILE A 194 12.02 9.41 -1.88
CA ILE A 194 10.68 9.83 -1.47
C ILE A 194 10.44 11.29 -1.80
N LEU A 195 11.38 12.19 -1.49
CA LEU A 195 11.22 13.62 -1.80
C LEU A 195 11.20 13.91 -3.30
N LYS A 196 11.86 13.09 -4.13
CA LYS A 196 11.77 13.21 -5.59
C LYS A 196 10.44 12.69 -6.14
N GLU A 197 9.88 11.65 -5.52
CA GLU A 197 8.60 11.05 -5.92
C GLU A 197 7.40 11.95 -5.62
N PHE A 198 7.51 12.79 -4.58
CA PHE A 198 6.47 13.72 -4.15
C PHE A 198 6.95 15.16 -4.32
N PRO A 199 6.94 15.71 -5.56
CA PRO A 199 7.48 17.05 -5.84
C PRO A 199 6.73 18.15 -5.12
N LEU A 200 7.46 19.22 -4.77
CA LEU A 200 6.96 20.35 -3.98
C LEU A 200 5.77 21.06 -4.63
N GLU A 201 5.76 21.15 -5.97
CA GLU A 201 4.72 21.82 -6.74
C GLU A 201 3.36 21.11 -6.67
N GLU A 202 3.38 19.79 -6.51
CA GLU A 202 2.18 18.94 -6.51
C GLU A 202 1.72 18.59 -5.09
N TYR A 203 2.66 18.27 -4.19
CA TYR A 203 2.36 17.78 -2.85
C TYR A 203 2.62 18.79 -1.75
N GLY A 204 3.17 19.96 -2.08
CA GLY A 204 3.63 20.91 -1.09
C GLY A 204 4.83 20.39 -0.27
N PRO A 205 5.14 21.04 0.85
CA PRO A 205 6.25 20.62 1.70
C PRO A 205 6.05 19.23 2.26
N VAL A 206 7.11 18.39 2.19
CA VAL A 206 7.17 17.05 2.76
C VAL A 206 8.40 16.97 3.65
N SER A 207 8.25 16.46 4.87
CA SER A 207 9.37 16.13 5.74
C SER A 207 9.51 14.62 5.87
N VAL A 208 10.74 14.14 5.71
CA VAL A 208 11.09 12.74 5.99
C VAL A 208 11.96 12.72 7.24
N VAL A 209 11.47 12.04 8.27
CA VAL A 209 12.19 11.92 9.56
C VAL A 209 12.70 10.50 9.73
N LEU A 210 13.98 10.36 9.96
CA LEU A 210 14.69 9.09 10.06
C LEU A 210 14.97 8.74 11.53
N HIS A 211 14.62 7.55 11.93
CA HIS A 211 15.11 6.88 13.14
C HIS A 211 16.02 5.75 12.69
N GLU A 212 17.33 6.07 12.63
CA GLU A 212 18.35 5.18 12.05
C GLU A 212 18.78 4.06 13.03
N GLN A 213 18.47 4.22 14.32
CA GLN A 213 18.71 3.18 15.31
C GLN A 213 17.70 2.04 15.13
N THR A 214 18.22 0.81 15.20
CA THR A 214 17.33 -0.37 15.14
C THR A 214 16.62 -0.56 16.48
N SER A 215 15.34 -0.93 16.38
CA SER A 215 14.47 -1.18 17.53
C SER A 215 13.58 -2.39 17.27
N SER A 216 12.95 -2.91 18.32
CA SER A 216 11.88 -3.89 18.15
C SER A 216 10.63 -3.22 17.60
N LEU A 217 9.84 -3.95 16.82
CA LEU A 217 8.52 -3.47 16.37
C LEU A 217 7.59 -3.17 17.58
N ASP A 218 7.79 -3.84 18.71
CA ASP A 218 7.05 -3.57 19.95
C ASP A 218 7.33 -2.17 20.53
N ASP A 219 8.50 -1.59 20.21
CA ASP A 219 8.90 -0.26 20.65
C ASP A 219 8.48 0.86 19.71
N ILE A 220 7.74 0.54 18.63
CA ILE A 220 7.34 1.50 17.58
C ILE A 220 6.65 2.75 18.14
N GLY A 221 5.91 2.63 19.24
CA GLY A 221 5.27 3.76 19.91
C GLY A 221 6.27 4.72 20.56
N THR A 222 7.43 4.23 21.04
CA THR A 222 8.52 5.05 21.57
C THR A 222 9.24 5.72 20.42
N VAL A 223 9.62 4.97 19.40
CA VAL A 223 10.24 5.47 18.16
C VAL A 223 9.38 6.57 17.52
N TYR A 224 8.07 6.37 17.45
CA TYR A 224 7.17 7.39 16.91
C TYR A 224 7.21 8.70 17.72
N ARG A 225 7.28 8.65 19.07
CA ARG A 225 7.41 9.85 19.89
C ARG A 225 8.73 10.60 19.61
N GLU A 226 9.82 9.89 19.37
CA GLU A 226 11.11 10.47 19.02
C GLU A 226 11.08 11.12 17.62
N LEU A 227 10.47 10.45 16.64
CA LEU A 227 10.24 11.02 15.32
C LEU A 227 9.44 12.33 15.38
N ILE A 228 8.34 12.35 16.15
CA ILE A 228 7.52 13.55 16.35
C ILE A 228 8.31 14.63 17.13
N SER A 229 9.07 14.27 18.17
CA SER A 229 9.92 15.22 18.91
C SER A 229 10.93 15.89 17.99
N THR A 230 11.57 15.11 17.12
CA THR A 230 12.53 15.60 16.13
C THR A 230 11.87 16.57 15.13
N LEU A 231 10.67 16.23 14.69
CA LEU A 231 9.91 17.11 13.78
C LEU A 231 9.54 18.45 14.42
N ILE A 232 9.09 18.44 15.68
CA ILE A 232 8.59 19.65 16.38
C ILE A 232 9.74 20.57 16.79
N THR A 233 10.94 20.03 17.09
CA THR A 233 12.08 20.85 17.50
C THR A 233 12.70 21.70 16.40
N ARG A 234 12.29 21.49 15.15
CA ARG A 234 12.76 22.28 14.01
C ARG A 234 11.70 23.26 13.53
N PRO A 235 12.07 24.48 13.12
CA PRO A 235 11.11 25.41 12.55
C PRO A 235 10.54 24.83 11.24
N PHE A 236 9.23 25.02 11.04
CA PHE A 236 8.57 24.65 9.79
C PHE A 236 9.25 25.38 8.62
N ASN A 237 9.65 24.63 7.62
CA ASN A 237 10.16 25.15 6.36
C ASN A 237 9.13 24.87 5.25
N ARG A 238 8.98 25.81 4.31
CA ARG A 238 8.13 25.64 3.12
C ARG A 238 8.78 24.78 2.03
N GLU A 239 9.90 24.16 2.33
CA GLU A 239 10.66 23.28 1.46
C GLU A 239 10.65 21.84 2.00
N HIS A 240 11.04 20.90 1.16
CA HIS A 240 11.29 19.53 1.60
C HIS A 240 12.41 19.46 2.63
N SER A 241 12.30 18.54 3.56
CA SER A 241 13.35 18.32 4.56
C SER A 241 13.57 16.86 4.90
N ILE A 242 14.83 16.51 5.17
CA ILE A 242 15.23 15.23 5.75
C ILE A 242 15.80 15.52 7.12
N LEU A 243 15.24 14.89 8.15
CA LEU A 243 15.63 15.04 9.55
C LEU A 243 16.04 13.66 10.09
N SER A 244 17.06 13.62 10.96
CA SER A 244 17.44 12.39 11.66
C SER A 244 17.26 12.59 13.16
N CYS A 245 16.72 11.57 13.84
CA CYS A 245 16.65 11.55 15.30
C CYS A 245 18.07 11.60 15.86
N PRO A 246 18.29 12.32 16.97
CA PRO A 246 19.61 12.35 17.61
C PRO A 246 19.97 10.94 18.09
N GLU A 247 21.23 10.55 17.88
CA GLU A 247 21.75 9.33 18.49
C GLU A 247 21.70 9.48 20.02
N GLU A 248 21.12 8.51 20.74
CA GLU A 248 21.28 8.47 22.19
C GLU A 248 22.78 8.34 22.50
N LYS A 249 23.33 9.37 23.09
CA LYS A 249 24.67 9.27 23.69
C LYS A 249 24.56 8.30 24.86
N THR A 250 24.94 7.05 24.63
CA THR A 250 25.12 6.07 25.68
C THR A 250 26.18 6.59 26.67
N GLY A 251 25.72 7.01 27.84
CA GLY A 251 26.54 7.10 29.03
C GLY A 251 27.28 8.41 29.22
N GLU A 252 26.68 9.25 30.02
CA GLU A 252 27.28 9.72 31.27
C GLU A 252 26.22 10.54 32.00
N LEU A 253 25.65 9.93 33.03
CA LEU A 253 24.96 10.70 34.06
C LEU A 253 25.97 11.73 34.59
N PRO A 254 25.66 13.04 34.59
CA PRO A 254 26.54 13.99 35.25
C PRO A 254 26.63 13.62 36.72
N ARG A 255 27.78 13.17 37.16
CA ARG A 255 28.07 13.02 38.59
C ARG A 255 27.82 14.37 39.22
N ASN A 256 26.85 14.40 40.13
CA ASN A 256 26.60 15.53 41.00
C ASN A 256 27.96 15.95 41.59
N SER A 257 28.48 17.10 41.17
CA SER A 257 29.55 17.81 41.85
C SER A 257 29.00 18.19 43.21
N GLU A 258 29.54 17.55 44.25
CA GLU A 258 29.36 17.89 45.64
C GLU A 258 29.53 19.39 45.82
N THR A 259 28.50 20.08 46.21
CA THR A 259 28.54 21.46 46.66
C THR A 259 29.26 21.46 48.02
N GLN A 260 30.56 21.76 48.00
CA GLN A 260 31.29 22.12 49.20
C GLN A 260 30.65 23.40 49.78
N MET A 261 29.92 23.22 50.86
CA MET A 261 29.52 24.32 51.74
C MET A 261 30.77 24.82 52.46
N VAL A 262 31.34 25.91 51.97
CA VAL A 262 32.29 26.68 52.71
C VAL A 262 31.54 27.48 53.78
N GLY A 263 31.68 27.06 55.02
CA GLY A 263 31.24 27.81 56.19
C GLY A 263 31.98 29.15 56.30
N LYS A 264 31.24 30.25 56.24
CA LYS A 264 31.71 31.54 56.73
C LYS A 264 31.07 31.82 58.08
N SER A 265 31.88 31.70 59.11
CA SER A 265 31.64 32.19 60.46
C SER A 265 31.43 33.71 60.43
N ALA A 266 30.31 34.21 60.96
CA ALA A 266 30.09 35.60 61.27
C ALA A 266 30.66 35.94 62.65
N PRO A 267 31.31 37.08 62.85
CA PRO A 267 31.72 37.52 64.17
C PRO A 267 30.57 38.18 64.93
N ALA A 268 30.51 37.87 66.23
CA ALA A 268 29.64 38.52 67.17
C ALA A 268 30.13 39.99 67.39
N HIS A 269 29.19 40.91 67.40
CA HIS A 269 29.36 42.18 68.10
C HIS A 269 28.18 42.39 69.07
N MET A 270 28.66 42.50 70.32
CA MET A 270 27.94 42.94 71.49
C MET A 270 27.88 44.47 71.53
N GLU A 271 26.98 45.00 72.39
CA GLU A 271 26.86 46.37 72.94
C GLU A 271 25.82 47.24 72.14
N THR A 272 24.87 47.84 72.76
CA THR A 272 24.40 48.23 74.10
C THR A 272 22.91 48.40 74.12
#